data_1a951698cea6aaf118ca29e4614376c5
#
_entry.id   1a951698cea6aaf118ca29e4614376c5
#
_cell.length_a   1.000
_cell.length_b   1.000
_cell.length_c   1.000
_cell.angle_alpha   90.00
_cell.angle_beta   90.00
_cell.angle_gamma   90.00
#
_symmetry.space_group_name_H-M   'P 1'
#
loop_
_entity.id
_entity.type
_entity.pdbx_description
1 polymer ?
#
loop_
_entity_poly.entity_id
_entity_poly.type
_entity_poly.pdbx_seq_one_letter_code
_entity_poly.pdbx_strand_id
1 'polypeptide(L)'
;MTALPPHSPAILPAQPFDALLDLPDDTRVHTLSNGVRLLVIHQPGAPGVSVSVFLRSGGQHEPARWGGISHVIEHMAFKGSATRNCQQINLDAERLGAEVNAHTDRDHTAYQMRGLAAHTLPLLRMLADLVLHPTFPQEELDRERQVILHELTDVEDDAYAVAWRLFDQAAYGRHPFARPVIGSRSSIEKLTRQDLLDHLQQRCSGSNLIVAVAGPLTAEALLPEVEAGFGHLAAGAPNQVEPARWIGGVRIKRHGGSSQSQVVLGWPIARLDQLQPADAVAAAVLGEGMSSPMLDELRERRGLAYHINVVAEQQELGGQFVVEGATSPEQLPEFLEGSLALLRRHADRVEAIDLERARHQLLVRSLHDRERPMRRLEEAAVDLFVLGRLRGNRERLEALQSVDREAVRSRIETLLLQPPALAITGRAPAGTREHFAGLLKRFELPLDPVSPLSS
;
A
#
# COMPACT_ATOMS: atom_id res chain seq x y z
N MET A 1 -38.07 14.06 16.04
CA MET A 1 -36.85 13.81 16.84
C MET A 1 -37.15 12.69 17.82
N THR A 2 -36.98 11.45 17.41
CA THR A 2 -37.06 10.28 18.30
C THR A 2 -35.67 10.09 18.89
N ALA A 3 -35.55 10.30 20.19
CA ALA A 3 -34.34 10.01 20.93
C ALA A 3 -33.96 8.53 20.74
N LEU A 4 -32.73 8.26 20.39
CA LEU A 4 -32.18 6.91 20.37
C LEU A 4 -32.35 6.30 21.77
N PRO A 5 -32.73 5.01 21.88
CA PRO A 5 -32.81 4.34 23.17
C PRO A 5 -31.42 4.37 23.85
N PRO A 6 -31.37 4.42 25.16
CA PRO A 6 -30.12 4.39 25.89
C PRO A 6 -29.34 3.13 25.49
N HIS A 7 -28.08 3.31 25.14
CA HIS A 7 -27.17 2.23 24.74
C HIS A 7 -27.29 1.06 25.70
N SER A 8 -27.56 -0.14 25.15
CA SER A 8 -27.48 -1.38 25.96
C SER A 8 -26.10 -1.45 26.59
N PRO A 9 -26.04 -1.80 27.89
CA PRO A 9 -24.75 -1.97 28.55
C PRO A 9 -23.92 -3.03 27.85
N ALA A 10 -22.62 -2.80 27.82
CA ALA A 10 -21.62 -3.56 27.14
C ALA A 10 -21.85 -5.08 27.14
N ILE A 11 -22.06 -5.64 25.95
CA ILE A 11 -22.07 -7.10 25.70
C ILE A 11 -20.63 -7.66 25.65
N LEU A 12 -19.62 -6.79 25.75
CA LEU A 12 -18.24 -7.19 25.55
C LEU A 12 -17.58 -7.62 26.87
N PRO A 13 -16.96 -8.81 26.93
CA PRO A 13 -16.09 -9.17 28.03
C PRO A 13 -14.92 -8.17 28.10
N ALA A 14 -14.49 -7.86 29.30
CA ALA A 14 -13.58 -6.75 29.58
C ALA A 14 -12.18 -6.83 28.96
N GLN A 15 -11.78 -7.93 28.29
CA GLN A 15 -10.40 -8.12 27.80
C GLN A 15 -10.29 -9.01 26.55
N PRO A 16 -10.77 -8.59 25.38
CA PRO A 16 -10.47 -9.32 24.15
C PRO A 16 -8.99 -9.20 23.72
N PHE A 17 -8.26 -8.21 24.23
CA PHE A 17 -6.88 -7.93 23.82
C PHE A 17 -5.82 -8.86 24.42
N ASP A 18 -5.96 -9.24 25.71
CA ASP A 18 -4.90 -9.99 26.40
C ASP A 18 -4.63 -11.35 25.76
N ALA A 19 -5.68 -12.06 25.35
CA ALA A 19 -5.54 -13.34 24.66
C ALA A 19 -4.80 -13.25 23.31
N LEU A 20 -4.82 -12.08 22.67
CA LEU A 20 -4.18 -11.83 21.38
C LEU A 20 -2.71 -11.42 21.53
N LEU A 21 -2.36 -10.81 22.67
CA LEU A 21 -0.98 -10.50 23.00
C LEU A 21 -0.14 -11.77 23.18
N ASP A 22 -0.77 -12.86 23.60
CA ASP A 22 -0.10 -14.14 23.88
C ASP A 22 -0.03 -15.08 22.66
N LEU A 23 -0.49 -14.63 21.48
CA LEU A 23 -0.29 -15.41 20.24
C LEU A 23 1.19 -15.60 19.97
N PRO A 24 1.62 -16.85 19.67
CA PRO A 24 3.03 -17.14 19.50
C PRO A 24 3.63 -16.38 18.32
N ASP A 25 4.87 -15.93 18.50
CA ASP A 25 5.68 -15.41 17.41
C ASP A 25 6.31 -16.58 16.67
N ASP A 26 5.70 -16.94 15.54
CA ASP A 26 6.07 -18.04 14.64
C ASP A 26 7.00 -17.58 13.51
N THR A 27 7.48 -16.34 13.57
CA THR A 27 8.27 -15.71 12.51
C THR A 27 9.77 -15.72 12.85
N ARG A 28 10.58 -16.15 11.89
CA ARG A 28 12.05 -16.19 12.00
C ARG A 28 12.69 -15.57 10.76
N VAL A 29 13.84 -14.94 10.95
CA VAL A 29 14.65 -14.37 9.88
C VAL A 29 16.07 -14.90 9.98
N HIS A 30 16.58 -15.39 8.85
CA HIS A 30 17.99 -15.78 8.69
C HIS A 30 18.59 -14.94 7.57
N THR A 31 19.81 -14.46 7.77
CA THR A 31 20.53 -13.69 6.75
C THR A 31 21.69 -14.50 6.23
N LEU A 32 21.75 -14.73 4.91
CA LEU A 32 22.84 -15.38 4.22
C LEU A 32 24.09 -14.47 4.19
N SER A 33 25.23 -15.04 3.90
CA SER A 33 26.51 -14.31 3.84
C SER A 33 26.53 -13.17 2.83
N ASN A 34 25.72 -13.27 1.76
CA ASN A 34 25.56 -12.25 0.73
C ASN A 34 24.43 -11.24 1.01
N GLY A 35 23.79 -11.29 2.19
CA GLY A 35 22.75 -10.35 2.60
C GLY A 35 21.32 -10.74 2.21
N VAL A 36 21.11 -11.81 1.44
CA VAL A 36 19.75 -12.36 1.21
C VAL A 36 19.13 -12.77 2.55
N ARG A 37 17.90 -12.39 2.78
CA ARG A 37 17.18 -12.76 4.01
C ARG A 37 16.16 -13.85 3.71
N LEU A 38 16.19 -14.92 4.50
CA LEU A 38 15.13 -15.93 4.54
C LEU A 38 14.19 -15.60 5.69
N LEU A 39 12.95 -15.25 5.35
CA LEU A 39 11.85 -14.98 6.26
C LEU A 39 10.94 -16.22 6.32
N VAL A 40 10.74 -16.79 7.50
CA VAL A 40 9.91 -17.98 7.68
C VAL A 40 8.81 -17.71 8.70
N ILE A 41 7.56 -17.94 8.31
CA ILE A 41 6.42 -18.03 9.21
C ILE A 41 6.12 -19.52 9.35
N HIS A 42 6.53 -20.10 10.47
CA HIS A 42 6.40 -21.55 10.70
C HIS A 42 4.99 -21.88 11.18
N GLN A 43 4.25 -22.63 10.36
CA GLN A 43 2.87 -23.07 10.61
C GLN A 43 2.81 -24.62 10.63
N PRO A 44 3.12 -25.27 11.76
CA PRO A 44 3.09 -26.73 11.87
C PRO A 44 1.71 -27.28 11.49
N GLY A 45 1.68 -28.28 10.63
CA GLY A 45 0.44 -28.91 10.21
C GLY A 45 -0.34 -28.17 9.12
N ALA A 46 0.15 -27.03 8.61
CA ALA A 46 -0.47 -26.39 7.45
C ALA A 46 -0.40 -27.31 6.22
N PRO A 47 -1.52 -27.61 5.53
CA PRO A 47 -1.51 -28.44 4.33
C PRO A 47 -0.94 -27.70 3.12
N GLY A 48 -0.99 -26.39 3.14
CA GLY A 48 -0.50 -25.50 2.10
C GLY A 48 0.76 -24.76 2.49
N VAL A 49 1.38 -24.17 1.49
CA VAL A 49 2.54 -23.27 1.63
C VAL A 49 2.32 -22.03 0.77
N SER A 50 2.80 -20.90 1.28
CA SER A 50 2.99 -19.67 0.52
C SER A 50 4.47 -19.36 0.43
N VAL A 51 4.98 -19.19 -0.79
CA VAL A 51 6.38 -18.85 -1.06
C VAL A 51 6.41 -17.54 -1.82
N SER A 52 7.25 -16.61 -1.41
CA SER A 52 7.41 -15.30 -2.06
C SER A 52 8.88 -14.94 -2.18
N VAL A 53 9.22 -14.24 -3.25
CA VAL A 53 10.50 -13.54 -3.40
C VAL A 53 10.17 -12.05 -3.53
N PHE A 54 10.62 -11.27 -2.57
CA PHE A 54 10.49 -9.81 -2.58
C PHE A 54 11.78 -9.18 -3.02
N LEU A 55 11.72 -8.36 -4.05
CA LEU A 55 12.83 -7.54 -4.52
C LEU A 55 12.58 -6.09 -4.15
N ARG A 56 13.48 -5.43 -3.41
CA ARG A 56 13.41 -4.00 -3.07
C ARG A 56 13.69 -3.15 -4.33
N SER A 57 12.81 -3.27 -5.29
CA SER A 57 12.78 -2.51 -6.53
C SER A 57 11.35 -2.40 -6.99
N GLY A 58 10.78 -1.22 -6.94
CA GLY A 58 9.44 -0.86 -7.38
C GLY A 58 9.47 0.51 -8.04
N GLY A 59 8.29 1.09 -8.28
CA GLY A 59 8.15 2.34 -9.04
C GLY A 59 9.00 3.52 -8.55
N GLN A 60 9.25 3.60 -7.23
CA GLN A 60 10.09 4.67 -6.65
C GLN A 60 11.59 4.54 -6.97
N HIS A 61 12.06 3.34 -7.31
CA HIS A 61 13.47 3.07 -7.60
C HIS A 61 13.84 3.28 -9.07
N GLU A 62 12.87 3.64 -9.90
CA GLU A 62 13.04 3.75 -11.35
C GLU A 62 13.60 5.11 -11.76
N PRO A 63 14.58 5.16 -12.69
CA PRO A 63 14.91 6.39 -13.38
C PRO A 63 13.69 6.93 -14.15
N ALA A 64 13.52 8.26 -14.20
CA ALA A 64 12.35 8.87 -14.84
C ALA A 64 12.11 8.41 -16.30
N ARG A 65 13.19 8.13 -17.03
CA ARG A 65 13.14 7.65 -18.43
C ARG A 65 12.60 6.24 -18.57
N TRP A 66 12.64 5.44 -17.48
CA TRP A 66 12.24 4.04 -17.43
C TRP A 66 11.02 3.83 -16.53
N GLY A 67 10.19 4.87 -16.33
CA GLY A 67 8.98 4.73 -15.50
C GLY A 67 8.11 3.57 -15.98
N GLY A 68 7.76 2.66 -15.03
CA GLY A 68 7.03 1.42 -15.30
C GLY A 68 7.90 0.19 -15.59
N ILE A 69 9.24 0.31 -15.57
CA ILE A 69 10.12 -0.82 -15.92
C ILE A 69 9.99 -1.99 -14.93
N SER A 70 9.78 -1.73 -13.64
CA SER A 70 9.58 -2.80 -12.63
C SER A 70 8.30 -3.59 -12.92
N HIS A 71 7.23 -2.93 -13.31
CA HIS A 71 5.98 -3.56 -13.71
C HIS A 71 6.13 -4.36 -15.02
N VAL A 72 6.86 -3.84 -16.01
CA VAL A 72 7.19 -4.61 -17.22
C VAL A 72 8.02 -5.84 -16.90
N ILE A 73 9.01 -5.75 -16.00
CA ILE A 73 9.81 -6.89 -15.57
C ILE A 73 8.95 -7.93 -14.84
N GLU A 74 8.00 -7.50 -14.03
CA GLU A 74 7.04 -8.39 -13.38
C GLU A 74 6.28 -9.24 -14.40
N HIS A 75 5.65 -8.61 -15.41
CA HIS A 75 4.97 -9.32 -16.51
C HIS A 75 5.91 -10.27 -17.25
N MET A 76 7.11 -9.81 -17.53
CA MET A 76 8.08 -10.54 -18.32
C MET A 76 8.76 -11.69 -17.58
N ALA A 77 8.73 -11.72 -16.23
CA ALA A 77 9.31 -12.82 -15.46
C ALA A 77 8.66 -14.18 -15.77
N PHE A 78 7.38 -14.19 -16.14
CA PHE A 78 6.63 -15.40 -16.49
C PHE A 78 6.64 -15.74 -17.98
N LYS A 79 7.37 -14.98 -18.80
CA LYS A 79 7.41 -15.18 -20.27
C LYS A 79 8.62 -15.97 -20.76
N GLY A 80 9.53 -16.29 -19.86
CA GLY A 80 10.65 -17.18 -20.12
C GLY A 80 11.79 -17.00 -19.12
N SER A 81 12.35 -18.12 -18.71
CA SER A 81 13.56 -18.21 -17.89
C SER A 81 14.69 -18.89 -18.66
N ALA A 82 15.85 -19.05 -18.03
CA ALA A 82 16.97 -19.78 -18.61
C ALA A 82 16.63 -21.26 -18.90
N THR A 83 15.66 -21.83 -18.18
CA THR A 83 15.33 -23.26 -18.27
C THR A 83 13.93 -23.54 -18.81
N ARG A 84 13.05 -22.53 -18.93
CA ARG A 84 11.64 -22.69 -19.29
C ARG A 84 11.19 -21.59 -20.25
N ASN A 85 10.39 -21.95 -21.25
CA ASN A 85 9.58 -20.98 -21.97
C ASN A 85 8.25 -20.70 -21.22
N CYS A 86 7.46 -19.73 -21.67
CA CYS A 86 6.20 -19.32 -21.04
C CYS A 86 5.24 -20.50 -20.82
N GLN A 87 5.04 -21.34 -21.85
CA GLN A 87 4.14 -22.51 -21.74
C GLN A 87 4.65 -23.53 -20.71
N GLN A 88 5.97 -23.76 -20.66
CA GLN A 88 6.57 -24.67 -19.69
C GLN A 88 6.45 -24.14 -18.25
N ILE A 89 6.57 -22.80 -18.05
CA ILE A 89 6.34 -22.17 -16.74
C ILE A 89 4.92 -22.44 -16.25
N ASN A 90 3.91 -22.20 -17.08
CA ASN A 90 2.53 -22.44 -16.73
C ASN A 90 2.25 -23.94 -16.44
N LEU A 91 2.72 -24.83 -17.32
CA LEU A 91 2.54 -26.26 -17.16
C LEU A 91 3.19 -26.80 -15.87
N ASP A 92 4.42 -26.40 -15.57
CA ASP A 92 5.12 -26.83 -14.36
C ASP A 92 4.41 -26.32 -13.09
N ALA A 93 3.93 -25.07 -13.09
CA ALA A 93 3.14 -24.52 -11.99
C ALA A 93 1.81 -25.30 -11.80
N GLU A 94 1.07 -25.53 -12.87
CA GLU A 94 -0.18 -26.29 -12.83
C GLU A 94 0.02 -27.74 -12.35
N ARG A 95 1.09 -28.41 -12.78
CA ARG A 95 1.44 -29.76 -12.31
C ARG A 95 1.78 -29.81 -10.82
N LEU A 96 2.30 -28.71 -10.25
CA LEU A 96 2.52 -28.58 -8.81
C LEU A 96 1.24 -28.17 -8.07
N GLY A 97 0.14 -27.89 -8.80
CA GLY A 97 -1.09 -27.33 -8.23
C GLY A 97 -0.85 -25.93 -7.65
N ALA A 98 0.05 -25.18 -8.24
CA ALA A 98 0.43 -23.88 -7.74
C ALA A 98 -0.43 -22.76 -8.33
N GLU A 99 -0.91 -21.87 -7.46
CA GLU A 99 -1.36 -20.52 -7.83
C GLU A 99 -0.13 -19.63 -7.94
N VAL A 100 0.04 -18.98 -9.09
CA VAL A 100 1.17 -18.08 -9.37
C VAL A 100 0.66 -16.67 -9.46
N ASN A 101 1.32 -15.73 -8.78
CA ASN A 101 0.99 -14.31 -8.83
C ASN A 101 2.26 -13.46 -8.70
N ALA A 102 2.16 -12.20 -9.12
CA ALA A 102 3.14 -11.18 -8.81
C ALA A 102 2.45 -9.83 -8.70
N HIS A 103 3.11 -8.88 -8.07
CA HIS A 103 2.70 -7.49 -8.08
C HIS A 103 3.90 -6.57 -7.90
N THR A 104 3.77 -5.38 -8.41
CA THR A 104 4.74 -4.31 -8.24
C THR A 104 4.10 -3.15 -7.50
N ASP A 105 4.72 -2.78 -6.38
CA ASP A 105 4.37 -1.60 -5.62
C ASP A 105 5.40 -0.47 -5.81
N ARG A 106 5.27 0.60 -5.04
CA ARG A 106 6.23 1.72 -5.10
C ARG A 106 7.61 1.30 -4.61
N ASP A 107 7.68 0.52 -3.55
CA ASP A 107 8.92 0.15 -2.84
C ASP A 107 9.47 -1.23 -3.19
N HIS A 108 8.65 -2.14 -3.69
CA HIS A 108 9.09 -3.50 -4.03
C HIS A 108 8.31 -4.13 -5.17
N THR A 109 8.86 -5.22 -5.69
CA THR A 109 8.16 -6.19 -6.54
C THR A 109 8.14 -7.53 -5.82
N ALA A 110 7.00 -8.20 -5.77
CA ALA A 110 6.82 -9.51 -5.17
C ALA A 110 6.43 -10.55 -6.22
N TYR A 111 7.11 -11.71 -6.19
CA TYR A 111 6.79 -12.89 -6.98
C TYR A 111 6.35 -13.98 -6.02
N GLN A 112 5.21 -14.58 -6.27
CA GLN A 112 4.50 -15.37 -5.27
C GLN A 112 3.97 -16.67 -5.87
N MET A 113 4.07 -17.75 -5.10
CA MET A 113 3.45 -19.03 -5.39
C MET A 113 2.79 -19.60 -4.16
N ARG A 114 1.58 -20.16 -4.33
CA ARG A 114 0.87 -20.90 -3.29
C ARG A 114 0.61 -22.31 -3.79
N GLY A 115 0.77 -23.29 -2.92
CA GLY A 115 0.57 -24.69 -3.31
C GLY A 115 0.56 -25.63 -2.12
N LEU A 116 0.72 -26.91 -2.39
CA LEU A 116 0.79 -27.93 -1.36
C LEU A 116 2.11 -27.84 -0.58
N ALA A 117 2.07 -28.05 0.73
CA ALA A 117 3.24 -28.06 1.59
C ALA A 117 4.35 -29.01 1.12
N ALA A 118 3.96 -30.17 0.53
CA ALA A 118 4.87 -31.15 -0.04
C ALA A 118 5.69 -30.61 -1.24
N HIS A 119 5.21 -29.53 -1.87
CA HIS A 119 5.85 -28.92 -3.05
C HIS A 119 6.65 -27.65 -2.71
N THR A 120 6.91 -27.36 -1.44
CA THR A 120 7.61 -26.13 -1.01
C THR A 120 8.95 -25.93 -1.74
N LEU A 121 9.81 -26.96 -1.80
CA LEU A 121 11.11 -26.83 -2.45
C LEU A 121 11.01 -26.68 -3.98
N PRO A 122 10.18 -27.45 -4.70
CA PRO A 122 9.91 -27.21 -6.12
C PRO A 122 9.42 -25.79 -6.43
N LEU A 123 8.48 -25.25 -5.63
CA LEU A 123 7.99 -23.88 -5.78
C LEU A 123 9.10 -22.86 -5.56
N LEU A 124 9.94 -23.05 -4.55
CA LEU A 124 11.06 -22.17 -4.26
C LEU A 124 12.09 -22.15 -5.41
N ARG A 125 12.43 -23.32 -5.96
CA ARG A 125 13.33 -23.43 -7.13
C ARG A 125 12.75 -22.73 -8.35
N MET A 126 11.46 -22.88 -8.57
CA MET A 126 10.77 -22.24 -9.70
C MET A 126 10.79 -20.72 -9.56
N LEU A 127 10.51 -20.17 -8.38
CA LEU A 127 10.61 -18.72 -8.13
C LEU A 127 12.04 -18.21 -8.29
N ALA A 128 13.04 -18.95 -7.81
CA ALA A 128 14.45 -18.59 -8.00
C ALA A 128 14.79 -18.47 -9.50
N ASP A 129 14.39 -19.45 -10.32
CA ASP A 129 14.61 -19.44 -11.76
C ASP A 129 13.93 -18.24 -12.45
N LEU A 130 12.66 -17.96 -12.11
CA LEU A 130 11.90 -16.85 -12.71
C LEU A 130 12.44 -15.47 -12.34
N VAL A 131 12.87 -15.28 -11.10
CA VAL A 131 13.33 -13.97 -10.60
C VAL A 131 14.77 -13.69 -10.99
N LEU A 132 15.65 -14.72 -10.93
CA LEU A 132 17.08 -14.52 -11.14
C LEU A 132 17.56 -14.74 -12.56
N HIS A 133 16.82 -15.54 -13.34
CA HIS A 133 17.25 -15.96 -14.68
C HIS A 133 16.18 -15.70 -15.77
N PRO A 134 15.42 -14.58 -15.73
CA PRO A 134 14.47 -14.27 -16.80
C PRO A 134 15.23 -13.94 -18.08
N THR A 135 14.71 -14.41 -19.19
CA THR A 135 15.34 -14.19 -20.51
C THR A 135 14.76 -13.01 -21.28
N PHE A 136 13.58 -12.56 -20.90
CA PHE A 136 12.85 -11.47 -21.54
C PHE A 136 12.81 -11.61 -23.08
N PRO A 137 12.18 -12.66 -23.65
CA PRO A 137 12.14 -12.86 -25.09
C PRO A 137 11.52 -11.65 -25.79
N GLN A 138 12.16 -11.19 -26.91
CA GLN A 138 11.71 -9.97 -27.59
C GLN A 138 10.27 -10.04 -28.07
N GLU A 139 9.86 -11.19 -28.63
CA GLU A 139 8.48 -11.38 -29.08
C GLU A 139 7.45 -11.29 -27.96
N GLU A 140 7.80 -11.83 -26.79
CA GLU A 140 6.94 -11.72 -25.60
C GLU A 140 6.89 -10.27 -25.07
N LEU A 141 8.01 -9.55 -25.07
CA LEU A 141 8.04 -8.14 -24.69
C LEU A 141 7.14 -7.29 -25.61
N ASP A 142 7.14 -7.59 -26.90
CA ASP A 142 6.30 -6.85 -27.87
C ASP A 142 4.80 -7.15 -27.67
N ARG A 143 4.45 -8.39 -27.26
CA ARG A 143 3.07 -8.77 -26.87
C ARG A 143 2.66 -8.13 -25.56
N GLU A 144 3.49 -8.28 -24.51
CA GLU A 144 3.18 -7.75 -23.17
C GLU A 144 3.11 -6.22 -23.15
N ARG A 145 3.90 -5.54 -23.98
CA ARG A 145 3.79 -4.09 -24.16
C ARG A 145 2.36 -3.68 -24.55
N GLN A 146 1.69 -4.43 -25.42
CA GLN A 146 0.30 -4.14 -25.80
C GLN A 146 -0.65 -4.40 -24.62
N VAL A 147 -0.43 -5.48 -23.86
CA VAL A 147 -1.21 -5.78 -22.66
C VAL A 147 -1.09 -4.63 -21.65
N ILE A 148 0.14 -4.22 -21.32
CA ILE A 148 0.41 -3.13 -20.38
C ILE A 148 -0.16 -1.78 -20.87
N LEU A 149 -0.13 -1.51 -22.16
CA LEU A 149 -0.74 -0.31 -22.73
C LEU A 149 -2.28 -0.35 -22.64
N HIS A 150 -2.91 -1.53 -22.69
CA HIS A 150 -4.34 -1.67 -22.43
C HIS A 150 -4.65 -1.45 -20.94
N GLU A 151 -3.90 -2.06 -20.03
CA GLU A 151 -4.03 -1.82 -18.59
C GLU A 151 -3.86 -0.34 -18.23
N LEU A 152 -2.88 0.33 -18.86
CA LEU A 152 -2.71 1.77 -18.69
C LEU A 152 -3.96 2.55 -19.14
N THR A 153 -4.59 2.12 -20.24
CA THR A 153 -5.84 2.74 -20.70
C THR A 153 -6.96 2.52 -19.69
N ASP A 154 -7.10 1.30 -19.15
CA ASP A 154 -8.10 0.99 -18.11
C ASP A 154 -7.89 1.85 -16.86
N VAL A 155 -6.64 2.03 -16.41
CA VAL A 155 -6.29 2.93 -15.30
C VAL A 155 -6.59 4.39 -15.63
N GLU A 156 -6.37 4.82 -16.88
CA GLU A 156 -6.68 6.19 -17.32
C GLU A 156 -8.19 6.44 -17.46
N ASP A 157 -8.97 5.40 -17.70
CA ASP A 157 -10.44 5.43 -17.76
C ASP A 157 -11.11 5.32 -16.39
N ASP A 158 -10.38 4.89 -15.37
CA ASP A 158 -10.87 4.89 -13.98
C ASP A 158 -10.66 6.26 -13.33
N ALA A 159 -11.76 6.98 -13.13
CA ALA A 159 -11.76 8.29 -12.49
C ALA A 159 -11.16 8.27 -11.07
N TYR A 160 -11.34 7.18 -10.32
CA TYR A 160 -10.80 7.02 -8.97
C TYR A 160 -9.27 6.84 -9.01
N ALA A 161 -8.75 5.96 -9.86
CA ALA A 161 -7.32 5.78 -10.06
C ALA A 161 -6.63 7.07 -10.52
N VAL A 162 -7.28 7.83 -11.42
CA VAL A 162 -6.79 9.14 -11.85
C VAL A 162 -6.81 10.15 -10.70
N ALA A 163 -7.79 10.12 -9.79
CA ALA A 163 -7.83 11.00 -8.62
C ALA A 163 -6.63 10.74 -7.70
N TRP A 164 -6.32 9.49 -7.40
CA TRP A 164 -5.16 9.12 -6.60
C TRP A 164 -3.84 9.56 -7.24
N ARG A 165 -3.66 9.32 -8.54
CA ARG A 165 -2.48 9.80 -9.27
C ARG A 165 -2.32 11.33 -9.18
N LEU A 166 -3.39 12.08 -9.31
CA LEU A 166 -3.36 13.53 -9.18
C LEU A 166 -3.08 13.97 -7.73
N PHE A 167 -3.59 13.22 -6.76
CA PHE A 167 -3.31 13.45 -5.36
C PHE A 167 -1.83 13.28 -5.05
N ASP A 168 -1.22 12.16 -5.48
CA ASP A 168 0.22 11.94 -5.33
C ASP A 168 1.05 13.08 -5.95
N GLN A 169 0.66 13.56 -7.12
CA GLN A 169 1.32 14.68 -7.78
C GLN A 169 1.09 16.01 -7.03
N ALA A 170 -0.06 16.21 -6.38
CA ALA A 170 -0.31 17.37 -5.53
C ALA A 170 0.52 17.27 -4.25
N ALA A 171 0.56 16.09 -3.65
CA ALA A 171 1.25 15.81 -2.39
C ALA A 171 2.78 15.87 -2.51
N TYR A 172 3.35 15.28 -3.58
CA TYR A 172 4.80 15.04 -3.68
C TYR A 172 5.44 15.57 -4.98
N GLY A 173 4.67 16.22 -5.84
CA GLY A 173 5.18 16.87 -7.05
C GLY A 173 5.77 15.91 -8.08
N ARG A 174 7.06 16.09 -8.38
CA ARG A 174 7.80 15.27 -9.37
C ARG A 174 8.66 14.17 -8.72
N HIS A 175 8.54 13.98 -7.41
CA HIS A 175 9.30 12.95 -6.71
C HIS A 175 8.97 11.55 -7.27
N PRO A 176 9.92 10.60 -7.31
CA PRO A 176 9.64 9.22 -7.76
C PRO A 176 8.45 8.57 -7.07
N PHE A 177 8.26 8.85 -5.78
CA PHE A 177 7.13 8.37 -4.98
C PHE A 177 5.74 8.77 -5.52
N ALA A 178 5.64 9.89 -6.28
CA ALA A 178 4.40 10.36 -6.90
C ALA A 178 4.17 9.79 -8.31
N ARG A 179 5.06 8.94 -8.81
CA ARG A 179 4.92 8.37 -10.16
C ARG A 179 4.01 7.15 -10.13
N PRO A 180 3.18 6.96 -11.17
CA PRO A 180 2.40 5.73 -11.29
C PRO A 180 3.33 4.52 -11.50
N VAL A 181 3.08 3.44 -10.78
CA VAL A 181 3.85 2.19 -10.87
C VAL A 181 3.79 1.60 -12.29
N ILE A 182 2.64 1.69 -12.94
CA ILE A 182 2.45 1.23 -14.32
C ILE A 182 3.24 2.05 -15.34
N GLY A 183 3.80 3.20 -14.94
CA GLY A 183 4.56 4.08 -15.84
C GLY A 183 3.67 5.01 -16.67
N SER A 184 4.16 5.34 -17.87
CA SER A 184 3.46 6.16 -18.86
C SER A 184 3.54 5.51 -20.25
N ARG A 185 2.57 5.82 -21.13
CA ARG A 185 2.59 5.33 -22.51
C ARG A 185 3.95 5.57 -23.18
N SER A 186 4.50 6.78 -23.06
CA SER A 186 5.77 7.13 -23.70
C SER A 186 7.00 6.41 -23.12
N SER A 187 6.98 6.03 -21.83
CA SER A 187 8.06 5.22 -21.25
C SER A 187 7.93 3.76 -21.67
N ILE A 188 6.72 3.17 -21.56
CA ILE A 188 6.45 1.76 -21.91
C ILE A 188 6.77 1.45 -23.38
N GLU A 189 6.39 2.35 -24.31
CA GLU A 189 6.68 2.20 -25.75
C GLU A 189 8.18 2.17 -26.06
N LYS A 190 9.01 2.83 -25.24
CA LYS A 190 10.46 2.97 -25.48
C LYS A 190 11.32 1.94 -24.76
N LEU A 191 10.77 1.22 -23.77
CA LEU A 191 11.53 0.21 -23.04
C LEU A 191 12.03 -0.89 -24.00
N THR A 192 13.30 -1.20 -23.91
CA THR A 192 13.95 -2.27 -24.67
C THR A 192 14.24 -3.46 -23.76
N ARG A 193 14.45 -4.64 -24.37
CA ARG A 193 14.91 -5.83 -23.64
C ARG A 193 16.19 -5.54 -22.84
N GLN A 194 17.12 -4.76 -23.42
CA GLN A 194 18.37 -4.43 -22.75
C GLN A 194 18.14 -3.57 -21.49
N ASP A 195 17.19 -2.61 -21.55
CA ASP A 195 16.83 -1.80 -20.39
C ASP A 195 16.32 -2.67 -19.22
N LEU A 196 15.51 -3.71 -19.52
CA LEU A 196 15.00 -4.65 -18.51
C LEU A 196 16.16 -5.43 -17.87
N LEU A 197 17.08 -5.96 -18.67
CA LEU A 197 18.26 -6.70 -18.18
C LEU A 197 19.17 -5.81 -17.35
N ASP A 198 19.45 -4.60 -17.81
CA ASP A 198 20.28 -3.62 -17.10
C ASP A 198 19.65 -3.22 -15.76
N HIS A 199 18.32 -3.00 -15.74
CA HIS A 199 17.61 -2.66 -14.53
C HIS A 199 17.65 -3.81 -13.51
N LEU A 200 17.35 -5.03 -13.95
CA LEU A 200 17.42 -6.21 -13.10
C LEU A 200 18.82 -6.41 -12.53
N GLN A 201 19.84 -6.32 -13.34
CA GLN A 201 21.24 -6.45 -12.92
C GLN A 201 21.64 -5.39 -11.89
N GLN A 202 21.18 -4.16 -12.05
CA GLN A 202 21.49 -3.04 -11.14
C GLN A 202 20.74 -3.15 -9.79
N ARG A 203 19.53 -3.72 -9.78
CA ARG A 203 18.64 -3.71 -8.63
C ARG A 203 18.58 -5.02 -7.87
N CYS A 204 18.83 -6.14 -8.55
CA CYS A 204 18.76 -7.47 -7.97
C CYS A 204 20.12 -7.84 -7.34
N SER A 205 20.22 -7.71 -6.03
CA SER A 205 21.37 -8.09 -5.24
C SER A 205 20.94 -8.68 -3.90
N GLY A 206 21.84 -9.36 -3.20
CA GLY A 206 21.51 -10.04 -1.95
C GLY A 206 20.86 -9.14 -0.90
N SER A 207 21.38 -7.91 -0.70
CA SER A 207 20.83 -6.94 0.26
C SER A 207 19.41 -6.46 -0.09
N ASN A 208 18.98 -6.66 -1.33
CA ASN A 208 17.67 -6.22 -1.84
C ASN A 208 16.67 -7.36 -2.00
N LEU A 209 17.00 -8.58 -1.58
CA LEU A 209 16.14 -9.75 -1.71
C LEU A 209 15.73 -10.32 -0.36
N ILE A 210 14.45 -10.67 -0.27
CA ILE A 210 13.87 -11.45 0.81
C ILE A 210 13.18 -12.66 0.19
N VAL A 211 13.61 -13.85 0.55
CA VAL A 211 12.91 -15.10 0.27
C VAL A 211 12.03 -15.40 1.46
N ALA A 212 10.73 -15.50 1.26
CA ALA A 212 9.75 -15.60 2.33
C ALA A 212 8.87 -16.84 2.17
N VAL A 213 8.72 -17.59 3.25
CA VAL A 213 7.92 -18.83 3.25
C VAL A 213 7.01 -18.86 4.46
N ALA A 214 5.72 -19.10 4.24
CA ALA A 214 4.75 -19.42 5.28
C ALA A 214 4.22 -20.85 5.07
N GLY A 215 4.49 -21.74 6.01
CA GLY A 215 4.13 -23.15 5.89
C GLY A 215 4.76 -24.05 6.96
N PRO A 216 4.69 -25.38 6.81
CA PRO A 216 5.10 -26.30 7.87
C PRO A 216 6.63 -26.54 7.96
N LEU A 217 7.43 -26.08 6.98
CA LEU A 217 8.87 -26.26 7.02
C LEU A 217 9.53 -25.22 7.93
N THR A 218 10.57 -25.65 8.65
CA THR A 218 11.40 -24.77 9.47
C THR A 218 12.45 -24.06 8.61
N ALA A 219 13.05 -23.01 9.15
CA ALA A 219 14.12 -22.28 8.47
C ALA A 219 15.32 -23.17 8.17
N GLU A 220 15.70 -24.07 9.10
CA GLU A 220 16.81 -25.00 8.94
C GLU A 220 16.60 -25.97 7.76
N ALA A 221 15.34 -26.37 7.51
CA ALA A 221 14.99 -27.22 6.37
C ALA A 221 15.03 -26.47 5.03
N LEU A 222 14.79 -25.16 5.04
CA LEU A 222 14.76 -24.30 3.86
C LEU A 222 16.11 -23.70 3.49
N LEU A 223 16.98 -23.47 4.48
CA LEU A 223 18.29 -22.80 4.28
C LEU A 223 19.15 -23.42 3.17
N PRO A 224 19.33 -24.74 3.07
CA PRO A 224 20.15 -25.32 2.00
C PRO A 224 19.63 -25.00 0.59
N GLU A 225 18.31 -24.95 0.43
CA GLU A 225 17.69 -24.64 -0.85
C GLU A 225 17.81 -23.16 -1.19
N VAL A 226 17.62 -22.28 -0.20
CA VAL A 226 17.78 -20.84 -0.38
C VAL A 226 19.24 -20.48 -0.68
N GLU A 227 20.19 -21.11 0.00
CA GLU A 227 21.63 -20.96 -0.27
C GLU A 227 21.98 -21.40 -1.69
N ALA A 228 21.46 -22.55 -2.14
CA ALA A 228 21.69 -23.05 -3.49
C ALA A 228 21.10 -22.13 -4.57
N GLY A 229 19.88 -21.59 -4.34
CA GLY A 229 19.18 -20.75 -5.30
C GLY A 229 19.68 -19.30 -5.32
N PHE A 230 20.03 -18.72 -4.16
CA PHE A 230 20.26 -17.28 -4.02
C PHE A 230 21.64 -16.92 -3.46
N GLY A 231 22.39 -17.88 -2.94
CA GLY A 231 23.68 -17.65 -2.27
C GLY A 231 24.79 -17.16 -3.21
N HIS A 232 24.65 -17.37 -4.52
CA HIS A 232 25.61 -16.92 -5.54
C HIS A 232 25.49 -15.43 -5.92
N LEU A 233 24.43 -14.76 -5.50
CA LEU A 233 24.23 -13.33 -5.80
C LEU A 233 25.28 -12.46 -5.13
N ALA A 234 25.69 -11.39 -5.81
CA ALA A 234 26.50 -10.35 -5.20
C ALA A 234 25.73 -9.69 -4.04
N ALA A 235 26.43 -9.37 -2.95
CA ALA A 235 25.81 -8.74 -1.79
C ALA A 235 25.13 -7.41 -2.15
N GLY A 236 25.81 -6.55 -2.87
CA GLY A 236 25.30 -5.24 -3.30
C GLY A 236 25.03 -4.28 -2.14
N ALA A 237 24.57 -3.10 -2.47
CA ALA A 237 24.07 -2.12 -1.51
C ALA A 237 22.51 -2.10 -1.55
N PRO A 238 21.85 -1.72 -0.44
CA PRO A 238 20.40 -1.50 -0.46
C PRO A 238 20.00 -0.46 -1.50
N ASN A 239 18.96 -0.75 -2.27
CA ASN A 239 18.34 0.23 -3.16
C ASN A 239 17.71 1.34 -2.30
N GLN A 240 18.20 2.55 -2.41
CA GLN A 240 17.75 3.69 -1.61
C GLN A 240 17.26 4.82 -2.51
N VAL A 241 16.25 5.51 -2.03
CA VAL A 241 15.70 6.73 -2.63
C VAL A 241 15.53 7.76 -1.51
N GLU A 242 15.81 9.02 -1.78
CA GLU A 242 15.60 10.08 -0.81
C GLU A 242 14.13 10.16 -0.39
N PRO A 243 13.85 10.46 0.89
CA PRO A 243 12.47 10.62 1.35
C PRO A 243 11.71 11.71 0.60
N ALA A 244 10.43 11.45 0.34
CA ALA A 244 9.57 12.40 -0.33
C ALA A 244 9.23 13.58 0.59
N ARG A 245 9.31 14.81 0.06
CA ARG A 245 8.85 16.00 0.75
C ARG A 245 7.40 16.28 0.37
N TRP A 246 6.57 16.49 1.38
CA TRP A 246 5.21 16.94 1.16
C TRP A 246 5.16 18.39 0.66
N ILE A 247 4.36 18.64 -0.36
CA ILE A 247 4.17 19.94 -0.98
C ILE A 247 2.78 20.50 -0.67
N GLY A 248 1.76 19.66 -0.83
CA GLY A 248 0.37 20.07 -0.79
C GLY A 248 -0.12 20.62 -2.12
N GLY A 249 -1.36 21.09 -2.17
CA GLY A 249 -1.93 21.76 -3.32
C GLY A 249 -3.19 21.14 -3.90
N VAL A 250 -3.75 21.76 -4.94
CA VAL A 250 -5.03 21.37 -5.53
C VAL A 250 -4.87 20.99 -7.00
N ARG A 251 -5.33 19.78 -7.35
CA ARG A 251 -5.42 19.32 -8.73
C ARG A 251 -6.83 18.89 -9.08
N ILE A 252 -7.35 19.44 -10.17
CA ILE A 252 -8.69 19.12 -10.66
C ILE A 252 -8.57 18.74 -12.14
N LYS A 253 -9.10 17.58 -12.49
CA LYS A 253 -9.14 17.12 -13.88
C LYS A 253 -10.53 16.64 -14.24
N ARG A 254 -11.12 17.21 -15.29
CA ARG A 254 -12.35 16.68 -15.85
C ARG A 254 -12.08 15.29 -16.43
N HIS A 255 -12.92 14.33 -16.06
CA HIS A 255 -12.88 12.97 -16.59
C HIS A 255 -14.13 12.70 -17.41
N GLY A 256 -13.96 12.32 -18.68
CA GLY A 256 -15.08 12.04 -19.59
C GLY A 256 -15.86 10.81 -19.12
N GLY A 257 -17.18 10.85 -19.25
CA GLY A 257 -18.04 9.71 -18.89
C GLY A 257 -18.38 9.55 -17.39
N SER A 258 -17.64 10.20 -16.49
CA SER A 258 -17.97 10.14 -15.05
C SER A 258 -19.17 11.03 -14.73
N SER A 259 -20.17 10.45 -14.04
CA SER A 259 -21.31 11.17 -13.48
C SER A 259 -21.04 11.75 -12.09
N GLN A 260 -19.97 11.28 -11.44
CA GLN A 260 -19.58 11.64 -10.07
C GLN A 260 -18.26 12.42 -10.05
N SER A 261 -18.02 13.09 -8.94
CA SER A 261 -16.74 13.65 -8.55
C SER A 261 -16.03 12.66 -7.60
N GLN A 262 -14.85 12.18 -7.99
CA GLN A 262 -13.98 11.44 -7.10
C GLN A 262 -13.08 12.43 -6.38
N VAL A 263 -13.01 12.34 -5.07
CA VAL A 263 -12.27 13.25 -4.19
C VAL A 263 -11.24 12.49 -3.40
N VAL A 264 -10.01 12.98 -3.39
CA VAL A 264 -8.93 12.53 -2.51
C VAL A 264 -8.34 13.76 -1.83
N LEU A 265 -8.54 13.86 -0.52
CA LEU A 265 -8.09 14.97 0.32
C LEU A 265 -7.20 14.43 1.42
N GLY A 266 -5.99 14.97 1.60
CA GLY A 266 -5.11 14.41 2.62
C GLY A 266 -4.02 15.35 3.10
N TRP A 267 -3.31 14.86 4.12
CA TRP A 267 -2.25 15.54 4.86
C TRP A 267 -1.05 14.62 5.04
N PRO A 268 0.16 15.19 5.28
CA PRO A 268 1.33 14.38 5.56
C PRO A 268 1.26 13.73 6.94
N ILE A 269 1.70 12.48 7.02
CA ILE A 269 2.01 11.81 8.26
C ILE A 269 3.44 11.28 8.24
N ALA A 270 3.92 10.77 9.36
CA ALA A 270 5.25 10.19 9.45
C ALA A 270 5.37 8.96 8.53
N ARG A 271 6.58 8.74 8.03
CA ARG A 271 6.94 7.53 7.27
C ARG A 271 6.93 6.30 8.18
N LEU A 272 7.01 5.13 7.57
CA LEU A 272 6.96 3.84 8.28
C LEU A 272 8.09 3.68 9.31
N ASP A 273 9.29 4.22 9.06
CA ASP A 273 10.42 4.20 10.01
C ASP A 273 10.22 5.14 11.23
N GLN A 274 9.24 6.03 11.16
CA GLN A 274 8.86 6.98 12.21
C GLN A 274 7.39 6.85 12.60
N LEU A 275 6.83 5.65 12.40
CA LEU A 275 5.40 5.34 12.57
C LEU A 275 4.86 5.85 13.90
N GLN A 276 3.71 6.51 13.85
CA GLN A 276 2.94 6.94 15.00
C GLN A 276 1.60 6.19 15.03
N PRO A 277 1.35 5.34 16.03
CA PRO A 277 0.12 4.54 16.11
C PRO A 277 -1.15 5.39 16.12
N ALA A 278 -1.06 6.62 16.60
CA ALA A 278 -2.17 7.57 16.61
C ALA A 278 -2.70 7.91 15.20
N ASP A 279 -1.89 7.80 14.14
CA ASP A 279 -2.34 8.01 12.77
C ASP A 279 -3.39 6.99 12.35
N ALA A 280 -3.10 5.70 12.56
CA ALA A 280 -4.02 4.62 12.23
C ALA A 280 -5.30 4.68 13.09
N VAL A 281 -5.15 4.98 14.38
CA VAL A 281 -6.31 5.10 15.30
C VAL A 281 -7.16 6.31 14.94
N ALA A 282 -6.57 7.45 14.57
CA ALA A 282 -7.31 8.63 14.11
C ALA A 282 -8.10 8.36 12.82
N ALA A 283 -7.50 7.67 11.85
CA ALA A 283 -8.18 7.25 10.64
C ALA A 283 -9.37 6.33 10.95
N ALA A 284 -9.19 5.35 11.84
CA ALA A 284 -10.24 4.44 12.24
C ALA A 284 -11.35 5.13 13.07
N VAL A 285 -11.02 6.08 13.91
CA VAL A 285 -12.00 6.92 14.63
C VAL A 285 -12.91 7.64 13.64
N LEU A 286 -12.36 8.20 12.58
CA LEU A 286 -13.11 8.99 11.61
C LEU A 286 -13.86 8.15 10.56
N GLY A 287 -13.27 7.04 10.09
CA GLY A 287 -13.74 6.35 8.88
C GLY A 287 -13.98 4.84 8.98
N GLU A 288 -13.60 4.17 10.07
CA GLU A 288 -13.76 2.72 10.14
C GLU A 288 -15.17 2.31 10.62
N GLY A 289 -15.88 1.55 9.80
CA GLY A 289 -17.24 1.04 10.12
C GLY A 289 -18.35 2.03 9.85
N MET A 290 -19.57 1.50 9.67
CA MET A 290 -20.76 2.25 9.24
C MET A 290 -21.21 3.34 10.24
N SER A 291 -20.89 3.19 11.53
CA SER A 291 -21.20 4.17 12.57
C SER A 291 -20.10 5.21 12.79
N SER A 292 -19.06 5.21 11.93
CA SER A 292 -17.99 6.20 12.02
C SER A 292 -18.49 7.60 11.67
N PRO A 293 -17.90 8.67 12.26
CA PRO A 293 -18.35 10.03 12.05
C PRO A 293 -18.47 10.45 10.58
N MET A 294 -17.54 10.04 9.73
CA MET A 294 -17.58 10.38 8.30
C MET A 294 -18.73 9.68 7.57
N LEU A 295 -18.94 8.37 7.84
CA LEU A 295 -20.03 7.64 7.20
C LEU A 295 -21.40 8.05 7.77
N ASP A 296 -21.54 8.14 9.08
CA ASP A 296 -22.80 8.53 9.72
C ASP A 296 -23.27 9.94 9.26
N GLU A 297 -22.39 10.94 9.34
CA GLU A 297 -22.75 12.32 9.03
C GLU A 297 -22.90 12.56 7.53
N LEU A 298 -21.88 12.19 6.71
CA LEU A 298 -21.86 12.59 5.30
C LEU A 298 -22.64 11.63 4.41
N ARG A 299 -22.70 10.34 4.75
CA ARG A 299 -23.43 9.36 3.95
C ARG A 299 -24.84 9.14 4.48
N GLU A 300 -24.98 8.70 5.75
CA GLU A 300 -26.29 8.25 6.25
C GLU A 300 -27.25 9.40 6.53
N ARG A 301 -26.79 10.49 7.15
CA ARG A 301 -27.68 11.60 7.51
C ARG A 301 -27.86 12.61 6.40
N ARG A 302 -26.79 12.94 5.66
CA ARG A 302 -26.83 14.01 4.65
C ARG A 302 -26.87 13.49 3.22
N GLY A 303 -26.62 12.21 2.97
CA GLY A 303 -26.64 11.61 1.63
C GLY A 303 -25.65 12.23 0.65
N LEU A 304 -24.53 12.80 1.14
CA LEU A 304 -23.57 13.52 0.32
C LEU A 304 -22.61 12.61 -0.45
N ALA A 305 -22.42 11.39 0.02
CA ALA A 305 -21.48 10.46 -0.59
C ALA A 305 -22.02 9.03 -0.56
N TYR A 306 -21.79 8.29 -1.64
CA TYR A 306 -22.08 6.85 -1.66
C TYR A 306 -20.97 6.05 -0.97
N HIS A 307 -19.73 6.46 -1.23
CA HIS A 307 -18.54 5.87 -0.63
C HIS A 307 -17.71 6.97 0.02
N ILE A 308 -17.21 6.69 1.20
CA ILE A 308 -16.24 7.51 1.91
C ILE A 308 -15.34 6.60 2.73
N ASN A 309 -14.06 6.88 2.72
CA ASN A 309 -13.06 6.12 3.47
C ASN A 309 -12.03 7.09 4.07
N VAL A 310 -11.44 6.69 5.19
CA VAL A 310 -10.34 7.43 5.82
C VAL A 310 -9.21 6.46 6.09
N VAL A 311 -8.04 6.73 5.55
CA VAL A 311 -6.88 5.86 5.66
C VAL A 311 -5.65 6.63 6.13
N ALA A 312 -4.80 5.95 6.88
CA ALA A 312 -3.45 6.39 7.21
C ALA A 312 -2.48 5.39 6.59
N GLU A 313 -1.78 5.83 5.56
CA GLU A 313 -0.80 5.02 4.84
C GLU A 313 0.61 5.50 5.15
N GLN A 314 1.43 4.62 5.70
CA GLN A 314 2.84 4.88 5.98
C GLN A 314 3.69 3.96 5.12
N GLN A 315 4.50 4.55 4.27
CA GLN A 315 5.40 3.85 3.35
C GLN A 315 6.84 4.28 3.61
N GLU A 316 7.80 3.67 2.90
CA GLU A 316 9.22 3.93 3.07
C GLU A 316 9.59 5.42 2.90
N LEU A 317 9.09 6.07 1.86
CA LEU A 317 9.51 7.42 1.46
C LEU A 317 8.56 8.52 1.92
N GLY A 318 7.34 8.19 2.30
CA GLY A 318 6.32 9.15 2.70
C GLY A 318 5.20 8.52 3.49
N GLY A 319 4.37 9.36 4.10
CA GLY A 319 3.14 8.94 4.74
C GLY A 319 2.03 9.93 4.47
N GLN A 320 0.79 9.45 4.41
CA GLN A 320 -0.38 10.24 4.09
C GLN A 320 -1.60 9.82 4.90
N PHE A 321 -2.30 10.81 5.44
CA PHE A 321 -3.62 10.66 6.04
C PHE A 321 -4.64 11.18 5.03
N VAL A 322 -5.55 10.34 4.59
CA VAL A 322 -6.40 10.64 3.44
C VAL A 322 -7.87 10.41 3.78
N VAL A 323 -8.70 11.35 3.40
CA VAL A 323 -10.16 11.24 3.27
C VAL A 323 -10.47 11.12 1.78
N GLU A 324 -11.03 10.02 1.36
CA GLU A 324 -11.45 9.79 -0.02
C GLU A 324 -12.94 9.51 -0.12
N GLY A 325 -13.54 9.84 -1.27
CA GLY A 325 -14.95 9.55 -1.49
C GLY A 325 -15.45 9.95 -2.86
N ALA A 326 -16.67 9.53 -3.13
CA ALA A 326 -17.40 9.85 -4.36
C ALA A 326 -18.70 10.57 -4.03
N THR A 327 -18.93 11.69 -4.71
CA THR A 327 -20.12 12.55 -4.52
C THR A 327 -20.66 13.02 -5.86
N SER A 328 -21.90 13.53 -5.90
CA SER A 328 -22.37 14.23 -7.08
C SER A 328 -21.68 15.58 -7.23
N PRO A 329 -21.53 16.11 -8.45
CA PRO A 329 -20.92 17.43 -8.66
C PRO A 329 -21.61 18.56 -7.89
N GLU A 330 -22.92 18.49 -7.75
CA GLU A 330 -23.74 19.49 -7.06
C GLU A 330 -23.48 19.48 -5.55
N GLN A 331 -23.20 18.30 -4.98
CA GLN A 331 -22.96 18.11 -3.56
C GLN A 331 -21.47 18.23 -3.17
N LEU A 332 -20.57 18.35 -4.16
CA LEU A 332 -19.12 18.44 -3.91
C LEU A 332 -18.73 19.56 -2.93
N PRO A 333 -19.28 20.78 -3.01
CA PRO A 333 -18.97 21.83 -2.04
C PRO A 333 -19.33 21.45 -0.61
N GLU A 334 -20.50 20.86 -0.40
CA GLU A 334 -20.98 20.43 0.91
C GLU A 334 -20.21 19.22 1.44
N PHE A 335 -19.78 18.30 0.57
CA PHE A 335 -18.93 17.17 0.92
C PHE A 335 -17.57 17.63 1.45
N LEU A 336 -16.91 18.59 0.77
CA LEU A 336 -15.64 19.16 1.20
C LEU A 336 -15.78 19.90 2.53
N GLU A 337 -16.81 20.72 2.67
CA GLU A 337 -17.09 21.45 3.92
C GLU A 337 -17.38 20.50 5.08
N GLY A 338 -18.21 19.50 4.88
CA GLY A 338 -18.55 18.51 5.89
C GLY A 338 -17.34 17.67 6.34
N SER A 339 -16.49 17.29 5.39
CA SER A 339 -15.24 16.57 5.71
C SER A 339 -14.30 17.40 6.58
N LEU A 340 -14.06 18.67 6.22
CA LEU A 340 -13.24 19.58 7.00
C LEU A 340 -13.84 19.90 8.37
N ALA A 341 -15.16 20.08 8.45
CA ALA A 341 -15.87 20.33 9.71
C ALA A 341 -15.75 19.13 10.68
N LEU A 342 -15.84 17.91 10.16
CA LEU A 342 -15.67 16.70 10.95
C LEU A 342 -14.24 16.57 11.48
N LEU A 343 -13.24 16.80 10.64
CA LEU A 343 -11.84 16.81 11.06
C LEU A 343 -11.60 17.86 12.16
N ARG A 344 -12.09 19.09 11.98
CA ARG A 344 -11.94 20.16 12.97
C ARG A 344 -12.62 19.81 14.29
N ARG A 345 -13.87 19.29 14.24
CA ARG A 345 -14.57 18.83 15.45
C ARG A 345 -13.79 17.78 16.25
N HIS A 346 -13.12 16.83 15.54
CA HIS A 346 -12.33 15.79 16.21
C HIS A 346 -10.94 16.28 16.65
N ALA A 347 -10.42 17.35 16.06
CA ALA A 347 -9.26 18.08 16.59
C ALA A 347 -9.61 18.82 17.90
N ASP A 348 -10.87 19.16 18.12
CA ASP A 348 -11.32 19.77 19.39
C ASP A 348 -11.69 18.70 20.43
N ARG A 349 -12.39 17.64 20.02
CA ARG A 349 -12.86 16.58 20.93
C ARG A 349 -13.07 15.25 20.23
N VAL A 350 -12.56 14.17 20.84
CA VAL A 350 -12.82 12.77 20.47
C VAL A 350 -13.70 12.11 21.53
N GLU A 351 -14.80 11.49 21.10
CA GLU A 351 -15.70 10.79 22.02
C GLU A 351 -15.13 9.42 22.42
N ALA A 352 -15.46 8.97 23.64
CA ALA A 352 -14.95 7.68 24.14
C ALA A 352 -15.43 6.50 23.29
N ILE A 353 -16.69 6.56 22.85
CA ILE A 353 -17.29 5.49 22.04
C ILE A 353 -16.62 5.36 20.66
N ASP A 354 -16.18 6.47 20.06
CA ASP A 354 -15.50 6.43 18.76
C ASP A 354 -14.12 5.80 18.88
N LEU A 355 -13.38 6.09 19.95
CA LEU A 355 -12.09 5.45 20.21
C LEU A 355 -12.24 3.96 20.50
N GLU A 356 -13.22 3.57 21.34
CA GLU A 356 -13.50 2.17 21.66
C GLU A 356 -13.82 1.37 20.39
N ARG A 357 -14.75 1.88 19.58
CA ARG A 357 -15.13 1.29 18.29
C ARG A 357 -13.93 1.15 17.36
N ALA A 358 -13.14 2.21 17.17
CA ALA A 358 -11.97 2.21 16.32
C ALA A 358 -10.93 1.18 16.74
N ARG A 359 -10.64 1.08 18.04
CA ARG A 359 -9.71 0.08 18.58
C ARG A 359 -10.17 -1.35 18.31
N HIS A 360 -11.46 -1.66 18.51
CA HIS A 360 -12.01 -2.99 18.24
C HIS A 360 -11.95 -3.34 16.74
N GLN A 361 -12.27 -2.39 15.86
CA GLN A 361 -12.17 -2.60 14.43
C GLN A 361 -10.72 -2.85 13.95
N LEU A 362 -9.78 -2.07 14.45
CA LEU A 362 -8.35 -2.27 14.16
C LEU A 362 -7.84 -3.61 14.66
N LEU A 363 -8.31 -4.04 15.85
CA LEU A 363 -7.97 -5.34 16.40
C LEU A 363 -8.47 -6.48 15.50
N VAL A 364 -9.76 -6.46 15.14
CA VAL A 364 -10.34 -7.50 14.28
C VAL A 364 -9.63 -7.52 12.91
N ARG A 365 -9.32 -6.37 12.35
CA ARG A 365 -8.53 -6.27 11.10
C ARG A 365 -7.15 -6.91 11.27
N SER A 366 -6.43 -6.62 12.35
CA SER A 366 -5.13 -7.24 12.63
C SER A 366 -5.21 -8.77 12.75
N LEU A 367 -6.30 -9.30 13.31
CA LEU A 367 -6.55 -10.74 13.36
C LEU A 367 -6.76 -11.35 11.99
N HIS A 368 -7.62 -10.75 11.18
CA HIS A 368 -7.87 -11.21 9.82
C HIS A 368 -6.60 -11.18 8.94
N ASP A 369 -5.73 -10.19 9.16
CA ASP A 369 -4.45 -10.13 8.44
C ASP A 369 -3.51 -11.29 8.86
N ARG A 370 -3.55 -11.70 10.14
CA ARG A 370 -2.80 -12.89 10.61
C ARG A 370 -3.28 -14.21 9.99
N GLU A 371 -4.54 -14.32 9.60
CA GLU A 371 -5.10 -15.50 8.92
C GLU A 371 -4.67 -15.59 7.45
N ARG A 372 -4.02 -14.55 6.91
CA ARG A 372 -3.58 -14.46 5.50
C ARG A 372 -2.06 -14.57 5.39
N PRO A 373 -1.51 -15.77 5.12
CA PRO A 373 -0.07 -15.97 5.09
C PRO A 373 0.68 -15.01 4.15
N MET A 374 0.16 -14.76 2.95
CA MET A 374 0.77 -13.85 1.98
C MET A 374 0.86 -12.41 2.53
N ARG A 375 -0.21 -11.92 3.15
CA ARG A 375 -0.24 -10.58 3.76
C ARG A 375 0.80 -10.45 4.87
N ARG A 376 0.92 -11.47 5.73
CA ARG A 376 1.93 -11.53 6.78
C ARG A 376 3.36 -11.52 6.23
N LEU A 377 3.62 -12.29 5.16
CA LEU A 377 4.93 -12.32 4.51
C LEU A 377 5.29 -10.94 3.96
N GLU A 378 4.34 -10.27 3.31
CA GLU A 378 4.54 -8.95 2.73
C GLU A 378 4.79 -7.88 3.80
N GLU A 379 3.96 -7.81 4.84
CA GLU A 379 4.17 -6.90 5.96
C GLU A 379 5.53 -7.10 6.64
N ALA A 380 5.93 -8.35 6.85
CA ALA A 380 7.23 -8.69 7.42
C ALA A 380 8.39 -8.34 6.48
N ALA A 381 8.22 -8.52 5.17
CA ALA A 381 9.22 -8.12 4.17
C ALA A 381 9.41 -6.60 4.12
N VAL A 382 8.30 -5.83 4.15
CA VAL A 382 8.35 -4.36 4.21
C VAL A 382 9.00 -3.88 5.52
N ASP A 383 8.66 -4.48 6.67
CA ASP A 383 9.32 -4.20 7.95
C ASP A 383 10.84 -4.42 7.85
N LEU A 384 11.26 -5.52 7.27
CA LEU A 384 12.69 -5.82 7.08
C LEU A 384 13.37 -4.85 6.12
N PHE A 385 12.72 -4.42 5.05
CA PHE A 385 13.29 -3.46 4.10
C PHE A 385 13.43 -2.06 4.71
N VAL A 386 12.44 -1.63 5.47
CA VAL A 386 12.36 -0.24 5.96
C VAL A 386 12.98 -0.11 7.35
N LEU A 387 12.67 -1.04 8.28
CA LEU A 387 13.09 -0.96 9.67
C LEU A 387 14.33 -1.80 9.98
N GLY A 388 14.71 -2.74 9.09
CA GLY A 388 15.76 -3.71 9.33
C GLY A 388 15.41 -4.77 10.39
N ARG A 389 14.19 -4.75 10.94
CA ARG A 389 13.67 -5.67 11.96
C ARG A 389 12.20 -5.95 11.76
N LEU A 390 11.72 -7.00 12.38
CA LEU A 390 10.28 -7.27 12.45
C LEU A 390 9.65 -6.50 13.61
N ARG A 391 8.42 -6.04 13.42
CA ARG A 391 7.54 -5.60 14.49
C ARG A 391 6.70 -6.80 14.96
N GLY A 392 6.89 -7.23 16.21
CA GLY A 392 6.15 -8.33 16.79
C GLY A 392 4.65 -8.02 16.93
N ASN A 393 3.83 -9.07 17.02
CA ASN A 393 2.38 -8.90 17.22
C ASN A 393 2.07 -8.11 18.50
N ARG A 394 2.71 -8.45 19.61
CA ARG A 394 2.56 -7.75 20.88
C ARG A 394 2.89 -6.25 20.76
N GLU A 395 4.05 -5.92 20.15
CA GLU A 395 4.47 -4.53 19.91
C GLU A 395 3.39 -3.72 19.15
N ARG A 396 2.84 -4.30 18.08
CA ARG A 396 1.80 -3.65 17.25
C ARG A 396 0.50 -3.43 18.03
N LEU A 397 0.05 -4.44 18.76
CA LEU A 397 -1.21 -4.37 19.51
C LEU A 397 -1.11 -3.44 20.72
N GLU A 398 -0.02 -3.51 21.49
CA GLU A 398 0.24 -2.60 22.61
C GLU A 398 0.34 -1.14 22.15
N ALA A 399 0.98 -0.90 21.00
CA ALA A 399 1.06 0.42 20.40
C ALA A 399 -0.33 1.00 20.06
N LEU A 400 -1.24 0.19 19.48
CA LEU A 400 -2.63 0.60 19.22
C LEU A 400 -3.43 0.84 20.51
N GLN A 401 -3.22 0.00 21.53
CA GLN A 401 -3.90 0.14 22.83
C GLN A 401 -3.47 1.39 23.60
N SER A 402 -2.21 1.77 23.47
CA SER A 402 -1.65 2.92 24.19
C SER A 402 -2.22 4.27 23.72
N VAL A 403 -2.82 4.34 22.53
CA VAL A 403 -3.35 5.58 21.96
C VAL A 403 -4.64 5.97 22.67
N ASP A 404 -4.62 7.03 23.45
CA ASP A 404 -5.81 7.58 24.13
C ASP A 404 -6.52 8.66 23.28
N ARG A 405 -7.62 9.20 23.82
CA ARG A 405 -8.42 10.23 23.11
C ARG A 405 -7.62 11.50 22.87
N GLU A 406 -6.77 11.88 23.82
CA GLU A 406 -5.95 13.07 23.68
C GLU A 406 -4.88 12.91 22.61
N ALA A 407 -4.26 11.73 22.50
CA ALA A 407 -3.33 11.41 21.43
C ALA A 407 -4.00 11.49 20.04
N VAL A 408 -5.23 10.96 19.90
CA VAL A 408 -6.00 11.08 18.65
C VAL A 408 -6.35 12.53 18.34
N ARG A 409 -6.88 13.27 19.32
CA ARG A 409 -7.24 14.68 19.20
C ARG A 409 -6.04 15.51 18.73
N SER A 410 -4.94 15.41 19.48
CA SER A 410 -3.70 16.14 19.19
C SER A 410 -3.12 15.76 17.82
N ARG A 411 -3.27 14.50 17.42
CA ARG A 411 -2.81 14.06 16.10
C ARG A 411 -3.62 14.71 14.98
N ILE A 412 -4.95 14.73 15.07
CA ILE A 412 -5.81 15.39 14.08
C ILE A 412 -5.51 16.90 14.05
N GLU A 413 -5.36 17.53 15.21
CA GLU A 413 -4.96 18.94 15.29
C GLU A 413 -3.63 19.18 14.55
N THR A 414 -2.61 18.35 14.79
CA THR A 414 -1.30 18.46 14.13
C THR A 414 -1.40 18.28 12.60
N LEU A 415 -2.25 17.36 12.11
CA LEU A 415 -2.51 17.21 10.67
C LEU A 415 -3.04 18.50 10.06
N LEU A 416 -4.02 19.13 10.71
CA LEU A 416 -4.66 20.35 10.23
C LEU A 416 -3.74 21.58 10.24
N LEU A 417 -2.59 21.53 10.90
CA LEU A 417 -1.55 22.57 10.82
C LEU A 417 -0.66 22.44 9.56
N GLN A 418 -0.82 21.39 8.78
CA GLN A 418 -0.07 21.16 7.54
C GLN A 418 -0.91 21.52 6.32
N PRO A 419 -0.29 21.96 5.22
CA PRO A 419 -1.02 22.24 3.98
C PRO A 419 -1.60 20.94 3.41
N PRO A 420 -2.91 20.87 3.09
CA PRO A 420 -3.51 19.70 2.49
C PRO A 420 -3.14 19.53 1.01
N ALA A 421 -3.23 18.31 0.52
CA ALA A 421 -3.33 18.00 -0.90
C ALA A 421 -4.78 17.62 -1.24
N LEU A 422 -5.30 18.13 -2.35
CA LEU A 422 -6.63 17.80 -2.85
C LEU A 422 -6.56 17.41 -4.32
N ALA A 423 -7.11 16.26 -4.66
CA ALA A 423 -7.37 15.89 -6.04
C ALA A 423 -8.85 15.65 -6.27
N ILE A 424 -9.35 16.11 -7.41
CA ILE A 424 -10.73 15.89 -7.85
C ILE A 424 -10.70 15.47 -9.32
N THR A 425 -11.40 14.36 -9.62
CA THR A 425 -11.65 13.92 -10.99
C THR A 425 -13.14 13.76 -11.26
N GLY A 426 -13.52 13.63 -12.52
CA GLY A 426 -14.91 13.58 -12.92
C GLY A 426 -15.43 14.97 -13.29
N ARG A 427 -16.58 15.34 -12.72
CA ARG A 427 -17.19 16.66 -12.91
C ARG A 427 -17.00 17.48 -11.64
N ALA A 428 -16.44 18.67 -11.77
CA ALA A 428 -16.34 19.63 -10.67
C ALA A 428 -17.00 20.95 -11.10
N PRO A 429 -17.82 21.58 -10.23
CA PRO A 429 -18.37 22.91 -10.49
C PRO A 429 -17.30 23.95 -10.78
N ALA A 430 -17.64 24.97 -11.57
CA ALA A 430 -16.77 26.13 -11.72
C ALA A 430 -16.53 26.79 -10.34
N GLY A 431 -15.32 27.28 -10.09
CA GLY A 431 -14.98 27.90 -8.80
C GLY A 431 -14.69 26.92 -7.66
N THR A 432 -14.60 25.59 -7.91
CA THR A 432 -14.30 24.59 -6.87
C THR A 432 -12.97 24.88 -6.16
N ARG A 433 -11.95 25.33 -6.87
CA ARG A 433 -10.65 25.69 -6.28
C ARG A 433 -10.75 26.87 -5.33
N GLU A 434 -11.45 27.91 -5.75
CA GLU A 434 -11.71 29.14 -4.97
C GLU A 434 -12.57 28.82 -3.75
N HIS A 435 -13.59 27.97 -3.92
CA HIS A 435 -14.42 27.48 -2.83
C HIS A 435 -13.59 26.74 -1.79
N PHE A 436 -12.75 25.78 -2.21
CA PHE A 436 -11.87 25.06 -1.30
C PHE A 436 -10.88 25.99 -0.57
N ALA A 437 -10.28 26.94 -1.27
CA ALA A 437 -9.42 27.96 -0.63
C ALA A 437 -10.20 28.81 0.40
N GLY A 438 -11.48 29.10 0.13
CA GLY A 438 -12.39 29.76 1.08
C GLY A 438 -12.66 28.91 2.32
N LEU A 439 -12.86 27.60 2.14
CA LEU A 439 -13.01 26.65 3.25
C LEU A 439 -11.76 26.58 4.11
N LEU A 440 -10.57 26.48 3.50
CA LEU A 440 -9.31 26.47 4.25
C LEU A 440 -9.17 27.72 5.15
N LYS A 441 -9.48 28.91 4.62
CA LYS A 441 -9.51 30.15 5.41
C LYS A 441 -10.53 30.10 6.55
N ARG A 442 -11.75 29.64 6.27
CA ARG A 442 -12.83 29.55 7.25
C ARG A 442 -12.52 28.59 8.40
N PHE A 443 -11.85 27.49 8.12
CA PHE A 443 -11.42 26.50 9.11
C PHE A 443 -10.02 26.78 9.69
N GLU A 444 -9.43 27.93 9.36
CA GLU A 444 -8.08 28.34 9.81
C GLU A 444 -6.99 27.32 9.47
N LEU A 445 -7.10 26.72 8.28
CA LEU A 445 -6.14 25.75 7.77
C LEU A 445 -5.12 26.45 6.86
N PRO A 446 -3.87 25.97 6.80
CA PRO A 446 -2.84 26.56 5.96
C PRO A 446 -3.24 26.49 4.48
N LEU A 447 -3.09 27.60 3.80
CA LEU A 447 -3.14 27.67 2.35
C LEU A 447 -1.78 27.24 1.81
N ASP A 448 -1.77 26.62 0.63
CA ASP A 448 -0.55 26.29 -0.08
C ASP A 448 0.53 27.37 0.04
N PRO A 449 1.78 27.02 0.24
CA PRO A 449 2.86 27.87 -0.21
C PRO A 449 2.77 27.90 -1.73
N VAL A 450 2.27 29.00 -2.27
CA VAL A 450 2.11 29.24 -3.70
C VAL A 450 3.47 29.07 -4.37
N SER A 451 3.65 27.93 -5.04
CA SER A 451 4.60 27.86 -6.14
C SER A 451 3.82 28.05 -7.43
N PRO A 452 4.11 29.09 -8.21
CA PRO A 452 3.55 29.22 -9.54
C PRO A 452 4.15 28.09 -10.38
N LEU A 453 3.35 27.04 -10.62
CA LEU A 453 3.64 26.14 -11.73
C LEU A 453 3.23 26.89 -12.98
N SER A 454 4.25 27.46 -13.65
CA SER A 454 4.18 27.90 -15.03
C SER A 454 3.47 26.86 -15.88
N SER A 455 2.48 27.35 -16.62
CA SER A 455 1.68 26.77 -17.69
C SER A 455 2.39 25.72 -18.56
#